data_5a684c863d2ff994ba027d4743ea146e
#
_entry.id   5a684c863d2ff994ba027d4743ea146e
#
_cell.length_a   1.000
_cell.length_b   1.000
_cell.length_c   1.000
_cell.angle_alpha   90.00
_cell.angle_beta   90.00
_cell.angle_gamma   90.00
#
_symmetry.space_group_name_H-M   'P 1'
#
loop_
_entity.id
_entity.type
_entity.pdbx_description
1 polymer ?
#
loop_
_entity_poly.entity_id
_entity_poly.type
_entity_poly.pdbx_seq_one_letter_code
_entity_poly.pdbx_strand_id
1 'polypeptide(L)'
;MKTNQNTVKRVRFICTAALIAAMYVALTYLSMALGLDKNAIQIRFSEMLIALAFVTSAAIPGLYVGCLLANILTFCAPLDILLGPIATVIGAACAYLIGRMSNKKVARWVCTIPNIIANTIIVTIVCYFCYTAPDAQSLSIIPFYVSTIALGEIISCGIFGTVLLIGSEKALRRLM
;
A
#
# COMPACT_ATOMS: atom_id res chain seq x y z
N MET A 1 37.02 -1.47 -10.70
CA MET A 1 36.17 -2.18 -9.74
C MET A 1 34.98 -1.37 -9.21
N LYS A 2 35.05 -0.03 -9.02
CA LYS A 2 33.92 0.80 -8.54
C LYS A 2 32.68 0.79 -9.44
N THR A 3 32.85 0.72 -10.75
CA THR A 3 31.74 0.73 -11.72
C THR A 3 30.83 -0.49 -11.58
N ASN A 4 31.38 -1.65 -11.26
CA ASN A 4 30.62 -2.89 -11.12
C ASN A 4 29.71 -2.89 -9.87
N GLN A 5 30.16 -2.31 -8.76
CA GLN A 5 29.37 -2.24 -7.53
C GLN A 5 28.13 -1.34 -7.67
N ASN A 6 28.23 -0.22 -8.38
CA ASN A 6 27.09 0.66 -8.62
C ASN A 6 26.05 0.01 -9.53
N THR A 7 26.49 -0.73 -10.54
CA THR A 7 25.59 -1.48 -11.42
C THR A 7 24.85 -2.57 -10.65
N VAL A 8 25.54 -3.34 -9.82
CA VAL A 8 24.92 -4.37 -8.99
C VAL A 8 23.87 -3.79 -8.03
N LYS A 9 24.16 -2.65 -7.38
CA LYS A 9 23.19 -1.96 -6.51
C LYS A 9 21.94 -1.52 -7.27
N ARG A 10 22.10 -0.94 -8.48
CA ARG A 10 20.98 -0.52 -9.32
C ARG A 10 20.13 -1.69 -9.78
N VAL A 11 20.74 -2.77 -10.24
CA VAL A 11 20.03 -3.99 -10.66
C VAL A 11 19.24 -4.57 -9.47
N ARG A 12 19.86 -4.69 -8.30
CA ARG A 12 19.19 -5.16 -7.10
C ARG A 12 17.99 -4.27 -6.72
N PHE A 13 18.14 -2.96 -6.77
CA PHE A 13 17.06 -2.02 -6.50
C PHE A 13 15.87 -2.23 -7.45
N ILE A 14 16.14 -2.33 -8.77
CA ILE A 14 15.10 -2.54 -9.79
C ILE A 14 14.43 -3.91 -9.61
N CYS A 15 15.20 -4.97 -9.40
CA CYS A 15 14.66 -6.30 -9.18
C CYS A 15 13.77 -6.36 -7.91
N THR A 16 14.19 -5.69 -6.83
CA THR A 16 13.39 -5.63 -5.61
C THR A 16 12.09 -4.86 -5.84
N ALA A 17 12.14 -3.72 -6.53
CA ALA A 17 10.95 -2.96 -6.87
C ALA A 17 9.98 -3.75 -7.76
N ALA A 18 10.49 -4.44 -8.79
CA ALA A 18 9.69 -5.30 -9.67
C ALA A 18 9.03 -6.46 -8.92
N LEU A 19 9.76 -7.10 -8.00
CA LEU A 19 9.22 -8.16 -7.17
C LEU A 19 8.09 -7.66 -6.27
N ILE A 20 8.26 -6.50 -5.63
CA ILE A 20 7.23 -5.89 -4.79
C ILE A 20 6.00 -5.53 -5.63
N ALA A 21 6.18 -4.98 -6.84
CA ALA A 21 5.08 -4.69 -7.74
C ALA A 21 4.30 -5.95 -8.13
N ALA A 22 4.99 -7.04 -8.49
CA ALA A 22 4.37 -8.31 -8.83
C ALA A 22 3.60 -8.91 -7.63
N MET A 23 4.17 -8.85 -6.43
CA MET A 23 3.50 -9.30 -5.20
C MET A 23 2.26 -8.46 -4.91
N TYR A 24 2.31 -7.13 -5.13
CA TYR A 24 1.17 -6.25 -4.93
C TYR A 24 -0.01 -6.66 -5.83
N VAL A 25 0.26 -6.85 -7.13
CA VAL A 25 -0.76 -7.30 -8.08
C VAL A 25 -1.34 -8.66 -7.67
N ALA A 26 -0.48 -9.64 -7.35
CA ALA A 26 -0.92 -10.97 -6.94
C ALA A 26 -1.81 -10.95 -5.68
N LEU A 27 -1.44 -10.16 -4.68
CA LEU A 27 -2.21 -10.02 -3.44
C LEU A 27 -3.52 -9.26 -3.65
N THR A 28 -3.56 -8.29 -4.57
CA THR A 28 -4.82 -7.63 -4.95
C THR A 28 -5.78 -8.63 -5.60
N TYR A 29 -5.30 -9.45 -6.53
CA TYR A 29 -6.12 -10.51 -7.12
C TYR A 29 -6.58 -11.55 -6.10
N LEU A 30 -5.74 -11.88 -5.11
CA LEU A 30 -6.11 -12.77 -4.02
C LEU A 30 -7.26 -12.16 -3.19
N SER A 31 -7.18 -10.88 -2.83
CA SER A 31 -8.25 -10.18 -2.11
C SER A 31 -9.55 -10.18 -2.90
N MET A 32 -9.46 -9.95 -4.22
CA MET A 32 -10.60 -9.97 -5.14
C MET A 32 -11.22 -11.38 -5.26
N ALA A 33 -10.37 -12.41 -5.40
CA ALA A 33 -10.82 -13.81 -5.51
C ALA A 33 -11.53 -14.30 -4.24
N LEU A 34 -11.14 -13.78 -3.08
CA LEU A 34 -11.79 -14.04 -1.79
C LEU A 34 -13.03 -13.16 -1.55
N GLY A 35 -13.35 -12.24 -2.48
CA GLY A 35 -14.47 -11.32 -2.36
C GLY A 35 -14.31 -10.25 -1.29
N LEU A 36 -13.09 -10.04 -0.77
CA LEU A 36 -12.83 -9.12 0.35
C LEU A 36 -12.80 -7.66 -0.07
N ASP A 37 -12.65 -7.37 -1.36
CA ASP A 37 -12.60 -6.03 -1.95
C ASP A 37 -14.00 -5.43 -2.21
N LYS A 38 -15.05 -6.26 -2.24
CA LYS A 38 -16.44 -5.87 -2.56
C LYS A 38 -17.38 -5.84 -1.35
N ASN A 39 -16.87 -6.18 -0.18
CA ASN A 39 -17.64 -6.18 1.05
C ASN A 39 -17.75 -4.77 1.66
N ALA A 40 -18.64 -4.61 2.64
CA ALA A 40 -18.78 -3.37 3.39
C ALA A 40 -17.44 -2.93 4.03
N ILE A 41 -16.61 -3.85 4.47
CA ILE A 41 -15.23 -3.62 4.90
C ILE A 41 -14.32 -4.13 3.80
N GLN A 42 -13.64 -3.21 3.11
CA GLN A 42 -12.73 -3.55 2.02
C GLN A 42 -11.35 -3.92 2.58
N ILE A 43 -10.98 -5.19 2.48
CA ILE A 43 -9.66 -5.68 2.92
C ILE A 43 -8.80 -5.96 1.67
N ARG A 44 -7.75 -5.17 1.47
CA ARG A 44 -6.77 -5.35 0.39
C ARG A 44 -5.46 -5.88 0.97
N PHE A 45 -5.15 -7.15 0.78
CA PHE A 45 -3.89 -7.74 1.27
C PHE A 45 -2.65 -7.08 0.69
N SER A 46 -2.73 -6.50 -0.50
CA SER A 46 -1.62 -5.77 -1.12
C SER A 46 -1.11 -4.60 -0.27
N GLU A 47 -1.98 -3.95 0.53
CA GLU A 47 -1.60 -2.82 1.38
C GLU A 47 -0.62 -3.20 2.50
N MET A 48 -0.56 -4.48 2.89
CA MET A 48 0.44 -4.92 3.88
C MET A 48 1.88 -4.73 3.40
N LEU A 49 2.12 -4.68 2.07
CA LEU A 49 3.45 -4.50 1.50
C LEU A 49 4.02 -3.09 1.73
N ILE A 50 3.19 -2.11 2.10
CA ILE A 50 3.64 -0.76 2.44
C ILE A 50 4.62 -0.76 3.60
N ALA A 51 4.44 -1.68 4.54
CA ALA A 51 5.37 -1.85 5.65
C ALA A 51 6.81 -2.16 5.21
N LEU A 52 7.02 -2.73 4.01
CA LEU A 52 8.35 -2.98 3.45
C LEU A 52 9.11 -1.68 3.15
N ALA A 53 8.41 -0.58 2.89
CA ALA A 53 9.04 0.73 2.68
C ALA A 53 9.81 1.20 3.92
N PHE A 54 9.46 0.75 5.12
CA PHE A 54 10.23 0.99 6.34
C PHE A 54 11.70 0.53 6.22
N VAL A 55 11.94 -0.52 5.46
CA VAL A 55 13.27 -1.13 5.31
C VAL A 55 13.96 -0.70 4.02
N THR A 56 13.23 -0.60 2.91
CA THR A 56 13.83 -0.36 1.59
C THR A 56 13.13 0.72 0.79
N SER A 57 13.91 1.64 0.21
CA SER A 57 13.39 2.66 -0.71
C SER A 57 12.90 2.09 -2.05
N ALA A 58 13.33 0.87 -2.42
CA ALA A 58 12.85 0.19 -3.62
C ALA A 58 11.35 -0.15 -3.53
N ALA A 59 10.78 -0.20 -2.32
CA ALA A 59 9.36 -0.41 -2.11
C ALA A 59 8.52 0.75 -2.66
N ILE A 60 9.01 1.99 -2.62
CA ILE A 60 8.23 3.16 -3.08
C ILE A 60 7.84 3.02 -4.56
N PRO A 61 8.79 2.91 -5.52
CA PRO A 61 8.43 2.72 -6.93
C PRO A 61 7.75 1.36 -7.18
N GLY A 62 8.10 0.31 -6.44
CA GLY A 62 7.46 -1.00 -6.57
C GLY A 62 5.97 -0.97 -6.22
N LEU A 63 5.61 -0.33 -5.12
CA LEU A 63 4.24 -0.16 -4.68
C LEU A 63 3.43 0.75 -5.62
N TYR A 64 4.04 1.84 -6.10
CA TYR A 64 3.41 2.71 -7.09
C TYR A 64 3.01 1.94 -8.35
N VAL A 65 3.97 1.26 -8.96
CA VAL A 65 3.75 0.48 -10.19
C VAL A 65 2.78 -0.68 -9.92
N GLY A 66 2.94 -1.36 -8.79
CA GLY A 66 2.07 -2.47 -8.39
C GLY A 66 0.61 -2.02 -8.20
N CYS A 67 0.38 -0.93 -7.49
CA CYS A 67 -0.95 -0.36 -7.28
C CYS A 67 -1.58 0.11 -8.61
N LEU A 68 -0.81 0.81 -9.44
CA LEU A 68 -1.28 1.28 -10.75
C LEU A 68 -1.69 0.10 -11.64
N LEU A 69 -0.84 -0.92 -11.77
CA LEU A 69 -1.13 -2.10 -12.56
C LEU A 69 -2.32 -2.89 -11.98
N ALA A 70 -2.39 -3.06 -10.67
CA ALA A 70 -3.50 -3.74 -10.03
C ALA A 70 -4.83 -3.05 -10.32
N ASN A 71 -4.92 -1.73 -10.16
CA ASN A 71 -6.13 -0.96 -10.41
C ASN A 71 -6.56 -0.99 -11.89
N ILE A 72 -5.59 -0.94 -12.83
CA ILE A 72 -5.89 -1.09 -14.26
C ILE A 72 -6.44 -2.49 -14.56
N LEU A 73 -5.78 -3.53 -14.06
CA LEU A 73 -6.12 -4.92 -14.34
C LEU A 73 -7.40 -5.39 -13.66
N THR A 74 -7.80 -4.76 -12.56
CA THR A 74 -9.07 -5.03 -11.86
C THR A 74 -10.21 -4.12 -12.31
N PHE A 75 -9.99 -3.32 -13.37
CA PHE A 75 -10.98 -2.42 -13.94
C PHE A 75 -11.59 -1.46 -12.93
N CYS A 76 -10.77 -0.90 -12.06
CA CYS A 76 -11.18 0.14 -11.12
C CYS A 76 -11.62 1.43 -11.85
N ALA A 77 -12.38 2.28 -11.16
CA ALA A 77 -12.76 3.58 -11.70
C ALA A 77 -11.52 4.42 -12.11
N PRO A 78 -11.59 5.24 -13.17
CA PRO A 78 -10.44 6.03 -13.64
C PRO A 78 -9.82 6.90 -12.54
N LEU A 79 -10.65 7.44 -11.65
CA LEU A 79 -10.18 8.24 -10.51
C LEU A 79 -9.39 7.40 -9.51
N ASP A 80 -9.77 6.13 -9.28
CA ASP A 80 -9.05 5.19 -8.42
C ASP A 80 -7.70 4.79 -9.02
N ILE A 81 -7.65 4.62 -10.36
CA ILE A 81 -6.40 4.33 -11.07
C ILE A 81 -5.37 5.46 -10.89
N LEU A 82 -5.82 6.71 -10.77
CA LEU A 82 -4.94 7.86 -10.59
C LEU A 82 -4.62 8.13 -9.11
N LEU A 83 -5.64 8.18 -8.26
CA LEU A 83 -5.50 8.61 -6.87
C LEU A 83 -5.00 7.48 -5.94
N GLY A 84 -5.35 6.22 -6.22
CA GLY A 84 -4.89 5.08 -5.43
C GLY A 84 -3.36 4.97 -5.35
N PRO A 85 -2.62 4.97 -6.49
CA PRO A 85 -1.16 4.95 -6.47
C PRO A 85 -0.53 6.17 -5.78
N ILE A 86 -1.18 7.34 -5.84
CA ILE A 86 -0.70 8.55 -5.15
C ILE A 86 -0.81 8.36 -3.63
N ALA A 87 -1.95 7.86 -3.14
CA ALA A 87 -2.11 7.54 -1.72
C ALA A 87 -1.06 6.55 -1.24
N THR A 88 -0.85 5.47 -2.00
CA THR A 88 0.16 4.44 -1.72
C THR A 88 1.57 5.01 -1.66
N VAL A 89 1.94 5.93 -2.58
CA VAL A 89 3.27 6.59 -2.57
C VAL A 89 3.44 7.47 -1.33
N ILE A 90 2.42 8.25 -0.97
CA ILE A 90 2.47 9.10 0.23
C ILE A 90 2.69 8.21 1.47
N GLY A 91 1.92 7.15 1.62
CA GLY A 91 2.07 6.20 2.72
C GLY A 91 3.45 5.53 2.75
N ALA A 92 3.93 5.04 1.60
CA ALA A 92 5.23 4.39 1.48
C ALA A 92 6.40 5.35 1.76
N ALA A 93 6.33 6.58 1.26
CA ALA A 93 7.36 7.60 1.51
C ALA A 93 7.43 7.94 3.01
N CYS A 94 6.30 8.13 3.67
CA CYS A 94 6.25 8.36 5.12
C CYS A 94 6.78 7.15 5.90
N ALA A 95 6.41 5.93 5.53
CA ALA A 95 6.92 4.71 6.16
C ALA A 95 8.44 4.60 6.04
N TYR A 96 9.00 4.93 4.86
CA TYR A 96 10.43 4.97 4.63
C TYR A 96 11.14 6.02 5.49
N LEU A 97 10.60 7.23 5.57
CA LEU A 97 11.16 8.31 6.39
C LEU A 97 11.17 7.92 7.87
N ILE A 98 10.07 7.36 8.38
CA ILE A 98 10.00 6.86 9.76
C ILE A 98 11.05 5.78 10.01
N GLY A 99 11.25 4.87 9.05
CA GLY A 99 12.27 3.83 9.13
C GLY A 99 13.69 4.36 9.16
N ARG A 100 13.96 5.50 8.50
CA ARG A 100 15.27 6.17 8.57
C ARG A 100 15.49 6.96 9.86
N MET A 101 14.44 7.54 10.41
CA MET A 101 14.53 8.37 11.61
C MET A 101 14.60 7.55 12.90
N SER A 102 13.99 6.37 12.94
CA SER A 102 13.91 5.58 14.16
C SER A 102 13.82 4.08 13.88
N ASN A 103 14.73 3.32 14.47
CA ASN A 103 14.71 1.85 14.48
C ASN A 103 14.01 1.26 15.72
N LYS A 104 13.31 2.08 16.51
CA LYS A 104 12.62 1.63 17.72
C LYS A 104 11.46 0.69 17.37
N LYS A 105 11.16 -0.23 18.27
CA LYS A 105 10.02 -1.18 18.08
C LYS A 105 8.71 -0.44 17.80
N VAL A 106 8.49 0.71 18.45
CA VAL A 106 7.30 1.56 18.24
C VAL A 106 7.22 2.08 16.81
N ALA A 107 8.34 2.46 16.18
CA ALA A 107 8.36 2.97 14.81
C ALA A 107 7.82 1.96 13.79
N ARG A 108 7.96 0.66 14.04
CA ARG A 108 7.42 -0.40 13.17
C ARG A 108 5.89 -0.47 13.18
N TRP A 109 5.27 -0.13 14.31
CA TRP A 109 3.82 -0.06 14.43
C TRP A 109 3.24 1.24 13.87
N VAL A 110 4.01 2.32 13.99
CA VAL A 110 3.57 3.66 13.59
C VAL A 110 3.80 3.92 12.09
N CYS A 111 4.72 3.19 11.43
CA CYS A 111 5.09 3.45 10.03
C CYS A 111 3.94 3.26 9.04
N THR A 112 2.92 2.47 9.39
CA THR A 112 1.75 2.22 8.54
C THR A 112 0.63 3.25 8.72
N ILE A 113 0.64 4.02 9.81
CA ILE A 113 -0.42 5.01 10.13
C ILE A 113 -0.60 6.05 9.02
N PRO A 114 0.46 6.66 8.44
CA PRO A 114 0.28 7.63 7.37
C PRO A 114 -0.43 7.06 6.15
N ASN A 115 -0.20 5.79 5.84
CA ASN A 115 -0.90 5.12 4.75
C ASN A 115 -2.38 4.92 5.06
N ILE A 116 -2.70 4.46 6.27
CA ILE A 116 -4.08 4.27 6.72
C ILE A 116 -4.85 5.59 6.58
N ILE A 117 -4.26 6.70 7.01
CA ILE A 117 -4.87 8.03 6.91
C ILE A 117 -5.04 8.45 5.45
N ALA A 118 -3.98 8.34 4.63
CA ALA A 118 -3.99 8.75 3.22
C ALA A 118 -5.04 7.96 2.42
N ASN A 119 -5.05 6.63 2.56
CA ASN A 119 -6.03 5.78 1.89
C ASN A 119 -7.45 6.03 2.39
N THR A 120 -7.66 6.16 3.69
CA THR A 120 -8.99 6.44 4.23
C THR A 120 -9.57 7.72 3.63
N ILE A 121 -8.79 8.78 3.49
CA ILE A 121 -9.26 10.05 2.92
C ILE A 121 -9.47 9.91 1.40
N ILE A 122 -8.45 9.44 0.68
CA ILE A 122 -8.46 9.43 -0.79
C ILE A 122 -9.47 8.42 -1.31
N VAL A 123 -9.50 7.19 -0.77
CA VAL A 123 -10.44 6.15 -1.22
C VAL A 123 -11.88 6.51 -0.85
N THR A 124 -12.11 7.18 0.29
CA THR A 124 -13.47 7.71 0.60
C THR A 124 -13.95 8.68 -0.47
N ILE A 125 -13.08 9.58 -0.93
CA ILE A 125 -13.41 10.53 -2.01
C ILE A 125 -13.74 9.76 -3.30
N VAL A 126 -12.92 8.78 -3.66
CA VAL A 126 -13.15 7.93 -4.84
C VAL A 126 -14.48 7.17 -4.73
N CYS A 127 -14.76 6.56 -3.57
CA CYS A 127 -16.01 5.83 -3.34
C CYS A 127 -17.22 6.74 -3.46
N TYR A 128 -17.15 7.94 -2.90
CA TYR A 128 -18.24 8.91 -2.97
C TYR A 128 -18.53 9.34 -4.39
N PHE A 129 -17.53 9.66 -5.20
CA PHE A 129 -17.73 10.18 -6.55
C PHE A 129 -17.90 9.11 -7.63
N CYS A 130 -17.29 7.94 -7.48
CA CYS A 130 -17.24 6.94 -8.55
C CYS A 130 -18.11 5.72 -8.30
N TYR A 131 -18.31 5.33 -7.04
CA TYR A 131 -19.02 4.10 -6.70
C TYR A 131 -20.39 4.32 -6.03
N THR A 132 -20.73 5.57 -5.70
CA THR A 132 -22.04 5.93 -5.15
C THR A 132 -22.94 6.43 -6.28
N ALA A 133 -24.14 5.86 -6.41
CA ALA A 133 -25.12 6.34 -7.39
C ALA A 133 -25.49 7.80 -7.10
N PRO A 134 -25.74 8.64 -8.15
CA PRO A 134 -26.00 10.06 -7.97
C PRO A 134 -27.18 10.39 -7.04
N ASP A 135 -28.21 9.57 -7.06
CA ASP A 135 -29.39 9.67 -6.20
C ASP A 135 -29.12 9.29 -4.75
N ALA A 136 -28.09 8.47 -4.49
CA ALA A 136 -27.66 8.05 -3.15
C ALA A 136 -26.52 8.92 -2.60
N GLN A 137 -25.99 9.89 -3.35
CA GLN A 137 -24.95 10.79 -2.88
C GLN A 137 -25.47 11.74 -1.80
N SER A 138 -25.21 11.41 -0.56
CA SER A 138 -25.54 12.22 0.61
C SER A 138 -24.31 12.35 1.51
N LEU A 139 -24.15 13.49 2.17
CA LEU A 139 -23.08 13.68 3.14
C LEU A 139 -23.14 12.66 4.30
N SER A 140 -24.30 12.10 4.57
CA SER A 140 -24.50 11.08 5.61
C SER A 140 -23.84 9.74 5.29
N ILE A 141 -23.48 9.45 4.04
CA ILE A 141 -22.78 8.21 3.64
C ILE A 141 -21.26 8.28 3.87
N ILE A 142 -20.68 9.48 3.96
CA ILE A 142 -19.24 9.69 4.14
C ILE A 142 -18.70 9.03 5.41
N PRO A 143 -19.33 9.19 6.60
CA PRO A 143 -18.86 8.50 7.81
C PRO A 143 -18.87 6.97 7.69
N PHE A 144 -19.79 6.41 6.93
CA PHE A 144 -19.83 4.98 6.63
C PHE A 144 -18.60 4.56 5.83
N TYR A 145 -18.26 5.26 4.73
CA TYR A 145 -17.05 4.95 3.96
C TYR A 145 -15.77 5.14 4.77
N VAL A 146 -15.66 6.25 5.51
CA VAL A 146 -14.50 6.50 6.38
C VAL A 146 -14.29 5.36 7.37
N SER A 147 -15.33 4.91 8.04
CA SER A 147 -15.22 3.85 9.06
C SER A 147 -14.88 2.49 8.44
N THR A 148 -15.54 2.12 7.34
CA THR A 148 -15.32 0.81 6.70
C THR A 148 -13.96 0.70 6.04
N ILE A 149 -13.50 1.76 5.35
CA ILE A 149 -12.18 1.82 4.72
C ILE A 149 -11.10 1.86 5.79
N ALA A 150 -11.24 2.70 6.83
CA ALA A 150 -10.28 2.75 7.93
C ALA A 150 -10.10 1.40 8.62
N LEU A 151 -11.19 0.68 8.88
CA LEU A 151 -11.12 -0.67 9.46
C LEU A 151 -10.39 -1.65 8.54
N GLY A 152 -10.69 -1.64 7.24
CA GLY A 152 -9.99 -2.46 6.25
C GLY A 152 -8.49 -2.17 6.20
N GLU A 153 -8.11 -0.89 6.20
CA GLU A 153 -6.71 -0.45 6.21
C GLU A 153 -5.98 -0.82 7.52
N ILE A 154 -6.63 -0.69 8.67
CA ILE A 154 -6.06 -1.10 9.96
C ILE A 154 -5.75 -2.59 9.95
N ILE A 155 -6.62 -3.42 9.40
CA ILE A 155 -6.41 -4.86 9.30
C ILE A 155 -5.30 -5.15 8.30
N SER A 156 -5.40 -4.63 7.07
CA SER A 156 -4.50 -4.95 5.96
C SER A 156 -3.10 -4.39 6.19
N CYS A 157 -2.99 -3.09 6.39
CA CYS A 157 -1.73 -2.39 6.52
C CYS A 157 -1.22 -2.40 7.97
N GLY A 158 -2.09 -2.16 8.94
CA GLY A 158 -1.73 -2.09 10.35
C GLY A 158 -1.31 -3.47 10.90
N ILE A 159 -2.19 -4.45 10.87
CA ILE A 159 -1.94 -5.77 11.47
C ILE A 159 -1.04 -6.60 10.56
N PHE A 160 -1.50 -6.94 9.34
CA PHE A 160 -0.74 -7.81 8.43
C PHE A 160 0.56 -7.17 7.97
N GLY A 161 0.59 -5.84 7.72
CA GLY A 161 1.81 -5.13 7.36
C GLY A 161 2.86 -5.17 8.46
N THR A 162 2.48 -4.97 9.73
CA THR A 162 3.42 -5.03 10.85
C THR A 162 3.95 -6.45 11.06
N VAL A 163 3.10 -7.47 10.97
CA VAL A 163 3.52 -8.89 11.06
C VAL A 163 4.50 -9.22 9.94
N LEU A 164 4.21 -8.81 8.70
CA LEU A 164 5.09 -8.98 7.55
C LEU A 164 6.44 -8.28 7.77
N LEU A 165 6.44 -7.05 8.27
CA LEU A 165 7.65 -6.29 8.55
C LEU A 165 8.53 -6.99 9.57
N ILE A 166 7.97 -7.41 10.70
CA ILE A 166 8.70 -8.10 11.77
C ILE A 166 9.33 -9.40 11.24
N GLY A 167 8.59 -10.18 10.45
CA GLY A 167 9.05 -11.45 9.87
C GLY A 167 10.11 -11.27 8.79
N SER A 168 9.97 -10.24 7.94
CA SER A 168 10.83 -10.05 6.75
C SER A 168 12.03 -9.12 6.99
N GLU A 169 12.04 -8.32 8.04
CA GLU A 169 13.06 -7.29 8.26
C GLU A 169 14.49 -7.82 8.24
N LYS A 170 14.74 -8.94 8.93
CA LYS A 170 16.09 -9.55 8.99
C LYS A 170 16.57 -10.02 7.61
N ALA A 171 15.67 -10.61 6.82
CA ALA A 171 15.97 -11.08 5.48
C ALA A 171 16.23 -9.90 4.53
N LEU A 172 15.36 -8.89 4.54
CA LEU A 172 15.50 -7.69 3.71
C LEU A 172 16.78 -6.91 4.00
N ARG A 173 17.13 -6.72 5.27
CA ARG A 173 18.39 -6.04 5.66
C ARG A 173 19.65 -6.80 5.24
N ARG A 174 19.59 -8.13 5.04
CA ARG A 174 20.71 -8.92 4.50
C ARG A 174 20.85 -8.82 2.98
N LEU A 175 19.74 -8.55 2.29
CA LEU A 175 19.72 -8.43 0.82
C LEU A 175 20.12 -7.05 0.34
N MET A 176 20.07 -6.03 1.16
CA MET A 176 20.45 -4.64 0.88
C MET A 176 21.88 -4.34 1.25
#